data_368a5987c9b8241d84e5c3fda271e0fc
#
_entry.id   368a5987c9b8241d84e5c3fda271e0fc
#
_cell.length_a   1.000
_cell.length_b   1.000
_cell.length_c   1.000
_cell.angle_alpha   90.00
_cell.angle_beta   90.00
_cell.angle_gamma   90.00
#
_symmetry.space_group_name_H-M   'P 1'
#
loop_
_entity.id
_entity.type
_entity.pdbx_description
1 polymer ?
#
loop_
_entity_poly.entity_id
_entity_poly.type
_entity_poly.pdbx_seq_one_letter_code
_entity_poly.pdbx_strand_id
1 'polypeptide(L)'
;MALKTYDELRKLDLTKYIEKRDSADYINWATIVDLLHQNGAKTVYFEPVVNPQTGSSLFMSDKEYADGNGVTNRVYETAVKIVIDDLEFIQRGPVTNGAHPVKDNSMTQQRLWNCQTRLFVKGVAIRTGLGFDLWLNDSVKEERESFNDDDLSKHNLLKVKERFQEEYTNILKAGLSTKEIASKLHKTEDEVKAIFSYFDILDSFEKDLTNIDIK
;
A
#
# COMPACT_ATOMS: atom_id res chain seq x y z
N MET A 1 -25.33 5.19 28.68
CA MET A 1 -23.89 5.47 28.89
C MET A 1 -23.44 6.41 27.79
N ALA A 2 -22.51 7.31 28.07
CA ALA A 2 -21.85 8.12 27.03
C ALA A 2 -20.68 7.33 26.44
N LEU A 3 -20.25 7.70 25.24
CA LEU A 3 -19.04 7.15 24.63
C LEU A 3 -17.84 7.33 25.55
N LYS A 4 -17.02 6.32 25.70
CA LYS A 4 -15.77 6.39 26.44
C LYS A 4 -14.83 7.46 25.87
N THR A 5 -13.96 7.97 26.72
CA THR A 5 -12.96 8.98 26.33
C THR A 5 -11.93 8.43 25.35
N TYR A 6 -11.20 9.33 24.68
CA TYR A 6 -10.11 8.99 23.75
C TYR A 6 -9.10 8.02 24.38
N ASP A 7 -8.64 8.33 25.60
CA ASP A 7 -7.62 7.52 26.27
C ASP A 7 -8.12 6.13 26.68
N GLU A 8 -9.41 6.01 27.03
CA GLU A 8 -10.02 4.73 27.34
C GLU A 8 -10.20 3.86 26.11
N LEU A 9 -10.66 4.44 24.99
CA LEU A 9 -10.83 3.73 23.73
C LEU A 9 -9.49 3.31 23.11
N ARG A 10 -8.47 4.16 23.23
CA ARG A 10 -7.12 3.85 22.73
C ARG A 10 -6.48 2.65 23.46
N LYS A 11 -6.79 2.47 24.74
CA LYS A 11 -6.25 1.37 25.56
C LYS A 11 -6.96 0.04 25.38
N LEU A 12 -7.98 -0.04 24.53
CA LEU A 12 -8.67 -1.30 24.26
C LEU A 12 -7.74 -2.26 23.56
N ASP A 13 -7.68 -3.49 24.06
CA ASP A 13 -6.99 -4.58 23.36
C ASP A 13 -7.80 -5.03 22.14
N LEU A 14 -7.29 -4.76 20.97
CA LEU A 14 -7.89 -5.08 19.69
C LEU A 14 -7.25 -6.29 19.01
N THR A 15 -6.29 -6.95 19.65
CA THR A 15 -5.48 -8.04 19.07
C THR A 15 -6.35 -9.14 18.43
N LYS A 16 -7.46 -9.51 19.06
CA LYS A 16 -8.37 -10.54 18.55
C LYS A 16 -9.18 -10.15 17.30
N TYR A 17 -9.18 -8.87 16.95
CA TYR A 17 -9.92 -8.34 15.80
C TYR A 17 -9.01 -7.98 14.62
N ILE A 18 -7.69 -8.11 14.81
CA ILE A 18 -6.70 -7.79 13.79
C ILE A 18 -6.62 -8.93 12.78
N GLU A 19 -6.84 -8.61 11.52
CA GLU A 19 -6.61 -9.48 10.37
C GLU A 19 -5.38 -9.00 9.61
N LYS A 20 -4.61 -9.92 9.03
CA LYS A 20 -3.50 -9.59 8.14
C LYS A 20 -4.00 -9.51 6.70
N ARG A 21 -3.75 -8.38 6.04
CA ARG A 21 -3.98 -8.21 4.60
C ARG A 21 -2.73 -7.60 3.97
N ASP A 22 -2.14 -8.29 3.01
CA ASP A 22 -0.95 -7.80 2.27
C ASP A 22 0.15 -7.23 3.18
N SER A 23 0.51 -7.91 4.25
CA SER A 23 1.46 -7.47 5.28
C SER A 23 1.02 -6.33 6.22
N ALA A 24 -0.15 -5.72 6.01
CA ALA A 24 -0.70 -4.70 6.89
C ALA A 24 -1.69 -5.28 7.92
N ASP A 25 -1.72 -4.67 9.09
CA ASP A 25 -2.72 -4.95 10.11
C ASP A 25 -4.03 -4.26 9.74
N TYR A 26 -5.14 -5.00 9.77
CA TYR A 26 -6.44 -4.54 9.34
C TYR A 26 -7.51 -4.87 10.38
N ILE A 27 -8.41 -3.93 10.64
CA ILE A 27 -9.66 -4.19 11.37
C ILE A 27 -10.83 -3.86 10.45
N ASN A 28 -11.80 -4.76 10.39
CA ASN A 28 -13.01 -4.57 9.60
C ASN A 28 -13.79 -3.36 10.10
N TRP A 29 -14.32 -2.55 9.20
CA TRP A 29 -15.11 -1.37 9.53
C TRP A 29 -16.36 -1.72 10.37
N ALA A 30 -17.00 -2.87 10.12
CA ALA A 30 -18.15 -3.33 10.90
C ALA A 30 -17.79 -3.63 12.35
N THR A 31 -16.58 -4.19 12.58
CA THR A 31 -16.04 -4.40 13.93
C THR A 31 -15.81 -3.07 14.65
N ILE A 32 -15.35 -2.04 13.96
CA ILE A 32 -15.16 -0.71 14.54
C ILE A 32 -16.52 -0.11 14.97
N VAL A 33 -17.57 -0.25 14.13
CA VAL A 33 -18.92 0.18 14.47
C VAL A 33 -19.42 -0.53 15.73
N ASP A 34 -19.29 -1.87 15.77
CA ASP A 34 -19.72 -2.68 16.91
C ASP A 34 -18.96 -2.30 18.21
N LEU A 35 -17.65 -2.12 18.12
CA LEU A 35 -16.81 -1.69 19.25
C LEU A 35 -17.22 -0.31 19.78
N LEU A 36 -17.55 0.65 18.91
CA LEU A 36 -18.03 1.96 19.34
C LEU A 36 -19.35 1.83 20.12
N HIS A 37 -20.29 1.02 19.62
CA HIS A 37 -21.55 0.74 20.34
C HIS A 37 -21.33 0.05 21.67
N GLN A 38 -20.48 -0.97 21.74
CA GLN A 38 -20.10 -1.66 22.98
C GLN A 38 -19.46 -0.71 24.02
N ASN A 39 -18.85 0.40 23.56
CA ASN A 39 -18.19 1.38 24.41
C ASN A 39 -18.99 2.68 24.58
N GLY A 40 -20.30 2.64 24.32
CA GLY A 40 -21.26 3.64 24.74
C GLY A 40 -21.78 4.58 23.65
N ALA A 41 -21.33 4.47 22.41
CA ALA A 41 -21.92 5.22 21.30
C ALA A 41 -23.34 4.72 21.02
N LYS A 42 -24.30 5.65 20.84
CA LYS A 42 -25.68 5.35 20.48
C LYS A 42 -25.89 5.36 18.97
N THR A 43 -25.21 6.28 18.30
CA THR A 43 -25.32 6.50 16.87
C THR A 43 -23.94 6.40 16.24
N VAL A 44 -23.74 5.49 15.29
CA VAL A 44 -22.50 5.37 14.51
C VAL A 44 -22.86 5.07 13.07
N TYR A 45 -22.50 5.95 12.17
CA TYR A 45 -22.60 5.69 10.74
C TYR A 45 -21.59 6.55 9.95
N PHE A 46 -21.40 6.17 8.70
CA PHE A 46 -20.68 7.01 7.74
C PHE A 46 -21.38 6.97 6.39
N GLU A 47 -21.23 8.02 5.63
CA GLU A 47 -21.73 8.14 4.26
C GLU A 47 -20.71 8.79 3.36
N PRO A 48 -20.61 8.36 2.09
CA PRO A 48 -19.74 9.00 1.11
C PRO A 48 -20.14 10.46 0.90
N VAL A 49 -19.16 11.37 0.91
CA VAL A 49 -19.38 12.76 0.52
C VAL A 49 -19.50 12.82 -1.00
N VAL A 50 -20.59 13.38 -1.48
CA VAL A 50 -20.88 13.51 -2.90
C VAL A 50 -20.32 14.85 -3.42
N ASN A 51 -19.60 14.80 -4.54
CA ASN A 51 -19.23 16.02 -5.29
C ASN A 51 -20.49 16.61 -5.95
N PRO A 52 -20.89 17.83 -5.59
CA PRO A 52 -22.13 18.41 -6.09
C PRO A 52 -22.13 18.67 -7.61
N GLN A 53 -20.97 18.79 -8.23
CA GLN A 53 -20.82 19.02 -9.66
C GLN A 53 -21.02 17.74 -10.49
N THR A 54 -20.59 16.61 -9.98
CA THR A 54 -20.59 15.34 -10.72
C THR A 54 -21.63 14.32 -10.21
N GLY A 55 -22.19 14.53 -9.02
CA GLY A 55 -23.02 13.55 -8.32
C GLY A 55 -22.28 12.30 -7.87
N SER A 56 -20.96 12.27 -7.99
CA SER A 56 -20.10 11.12 -7.63
C SER A 56 -19.40 11.36 -6.30
N SER A 57 -19.13 10.29 -5.55
CA SER A 57 -18.25 10.34 -4.38
C SER A 57 -16.75 10.27 -4.72
N LEU A 58 -16.42 10.26 -6.01
CA LEU A 58 -15.06 10.38 -6.50
C LEU A 58 -14.74 11.84 -6.78
N PHE A 59 -13.63 12.32 -6.23
CA PHE A 59 -13.05 13.61 -6.52
C PHE A 59 -11.81 13.38 -7.37
N MET A 60 -11.69 14.13 -8.46
CA MET A 60 -10.58 14.01 -9.41
C MET A 60 -9.98 15.39 -9.63
N SER A 61 -8.65 15.49 -9.61
CA SER A 61 -7.99 16.74 -9.98
C SER A 61 -8.06 16.96 -11.49
N ASP A 62 -8.19 18.23 -11.89
CA ASP A 62 -8.09 18.61 -13.30
C ASP A 62 -6.64 18.51 -13.81
N LYS A 63 -5.68 18.53 -12.89
CA LYS A 63 -4.26 18.48 -13.23
C LYS A 63 -3.84 17.03 -13.44
N GLU A 64 -3.14 16.81 -14.55
CA GLU A 64 -2.51 15.54 -14.90
C GLU A 64 -1.03 15.56 -14.50
N TYR A 65 -0.53 14.42 -14.06
CA TYR A 65 0.86 14.23 -13.65
C TYR A 65 1.48 13.10 -14.47
N ALA A 66 2.64 13.37 -15.08
CA ALA A 66 3.43 12.34 -15.74
C ALA A 66 4.36 11.66 -14.70
N ASP A 67 4.40 10.33 -14.72
CA ASP A 67 5.42 9.57 -14.00
C ASP A 67 6.71 9.44 -14.84
N GLY A 68 7.74 8.79 -14.29
CA GLY A 68 9.03 8.60 -14.97
C GLY A 68 8.95 7.81 -16.28
N ASN A 69 7.82 7.15 -16.56
CA ASN A 69 7.54 6.42 -17.80
C ASN A 69 6.66 7.23 -18.76
N GLY A 70 6.37 8.50 -18.45
CA GLY A 70 5.50 9.36 -19.25
C GLY A 70 4.00 9.05 -19.12
N VAL A 71 3.60 8.23 -18.17
CA VAL A 71 2.18 7.93 -17.91
C VAL A 71 1.55 9.11 -17.21
N THR A 72 0.51 9.68 -17.82
CA THR A 72 -0.27 10.75 -17.23
C THR A 72 -1.25 10.18 -16.20
N ASN A 73 -1.19 10.69 -14.99
CA ASN A 73 -2.08 10.31 -13.90
C ASN A 73 -2.80 11.54 -13.36
N ARG A 74 -4.03 11.33 -12.89
CA ARG A 74 -4.79 12.31 -12.11
C ARG A 74 -4.76 11.94 -10.65
N VAL A 75 -4.98 12.92 -9.78
CA VAL A 75 -5.18 12.64 -8.35
C VAL A 75 -6.62 12.26 -8.13
N TYR A 76 -6.84 11.07 -7.63
CA TYR A 76 -8.15 10.55 -7.25
C TYR A 76 -8.29 10.53 -5.74
N GLU A 77 -9.30 11.20 -5.23
CA GLU A 77 -9.61 11.25 -3.81
C GLU A 77 -11.06 10.87 -3.57
N THR A 78 -11.34 10.49 -2.34
CA THR A 78 -12.71 10.32 -1.83
C THR A 78 -12.80 10.86 -0.41
N ALA A 79 -14.02 11.06 0.06
CA ALA A 79 -14.26 11.52 1.42
C ALA A 79 -15.48 10.81 1.99
N VAL A 80 -15.48 10.64 3.30
CA VAL A 80 -16.64 10.15 4.06
C VAL A 80 -16.98 11.13 5.17
N LYS A 81 -18.25 11.38 5.35
CA LYS A 81 -18.81 12.03 6.52
C LYS A 81 -19.02 10.95 7.57
N ILE A 82 -18.51 11.18 8.76
CA ILE A 82 -18.58 10.24 9.89
C ILE A 82 -19.38 10.90 11.01
N VAL A 83 -20.31 10.15 11.58
CA VAL A 83 -21.12 10.58 12.70
C VAL A 83 -21.00 9.54 13.82
N ILE A 84 -20.64 10.02 15.02
CA ILE A 84 -20.58 9.23 16.25
C ILE A 84 -21.25 10.07 17.34
N ASP A 85 -22.49 9.76 17.68
CA ASP A 85 -23.33 10.59 18.55
C ASP A 85 -23.36 12.06 18.09
N ASP A 86 -22.89 12.99 18.90
CA ASP A 86 -22.82 14.42 18.59
C ASP A 86 -21.54 14.82 17.83
N LEU A 87 -20.63 13.88 17.61
CA LEU A 87 -19.37 14.11 16.88
C LEU A 87 -19.60 13.90 15.39
N GLU A 88 -19.48 14.97 14.60
CA GLU A 88 -19.59 14.91 13.13
C GLU A 88 -18.34 15.50 12.49
N PHE A 89 -17.74 14.79 11.52
CA PHE A 89 -16.58 15.25 10.78
C PHE A 89 -16.43 14.57 9.42
N ILE A 90 -15.59 15.16 8.56
CA ILE A 90 -15.27 14.60 7.24
C ILE A 90 -13.82 14.12 7.27
N GLN A 91 -13.60 12.90 6.80
CA GLN A 91 -12.29 12.34 6.53
C GLN A 91 -12.12 12.19 5.02
N ARG A 92 -11.06 12.82 4.49
CA ARG A 92 -10.71 12.79 3.06
C ARG A 92 -9.35 12.11 2.87
N GLY A 93 -9.17 11.44 1.74
CA GLY A 93 -7.90 10.82 1.39
C GLY A 93 -7.85 10.28 -0.03
N PRO A 94 -6.67 9.83 -0.46
CA PRO A 94 -6.47 9.32 -1.80
C PRO A 94 -7.19 7.98 -2.00
N VAL A 95 -7.58 7.72 -3.25
CA VAL A 95 -8.00 6.38 -3.67
C VAL A 95 -6.75 5.60 -4.04
N THR A 96 -6.55 4.46 -3.38
CA THR A 96 -5.36 3.62 -3.54
C THR A 96 -5.67 2.24 -4.14
N ASN A 97 -4.67 1.65 -4.76
CA ASN A 97 -4.63 0.25 -5.18
C ASN A 97 -3.52 -0.46 -4.39
N GLY A 98 -3.89 -1.09 -3.27
CA GLY A 98 -2.90 -1.49 -2.27
C GLY A 98 -2.24 -0.26 -1.64
N ALA A 99 -0.93 -0.23 -1.57
CA ALA A 99 -0.14 0.91 -1.09
C ALA A 99 0.03 2.04 -2.14
N HIS A 100 -0.26 1.76 -3.42
CA HIS A 100 -0.01 2.70 -4.51
C HIS A 100 -1.23 3.56 -4.87
N PRO A 101 -1.04 4.81 -5.34
CA PRO A 101 -2.11 5.61 -5.90
C PRO A 101 -2.78 4.90 -7.09
N VAL A 102 -4.08 5.08 -7.21
CA VAL A 102 -4.84 4.57 -8.36
C VAL A 102 -4.43 5.35 -9.62
N LYS A 103 -4.28 4.62 -10.74
CA LYS A 103 -4.12 5.16 -12.09
C LYS A 103 -5.47 5.12 -12.81
N ASP A 104 -5.63 5.95 -13.87
CA ASP A 104 -6.87 6.07 -14.65
C ASP A 104 -7.42 4.70 -15.10
N ASN A 105 -6.54 3.83 -15.60
CA ASN A 105 -6.89 2.50 -16.08
C ASN A 105 -7.13 1.45 -14.96
N SER A 106 -6.93 1.82 -13.71
CA SER A 106 -7.07 0.90 -12.57
C SER A 106 -8.17 1.32 -11.59
N MET A 107 -8.90 2.41 -11.87
CA MET A 107 -10.04 2.84 -11.05
C MET A 107 -11.21 1.86 -11.16
N THR A 108 -11.77 1.49 -10.01
CA THR A 108 -13.00 0.69 -9.92
C THR A 108 -13.87 1.16 -8.76
N GLN A 109 -15.18 0.91 -8.86
CA GLN A 109 -16.11 1.20 -7.76
C GLN A 109 -15.73 0.47 -6.48
N GLN A 110 -15.25 -0.77 -6.60
CA GLN A 110 -14.83 -1.56 -5.44
C GLN A 110 -13.62 -0.92 -4.72
N ARG A 111 -12.66 -0.38 -5.47
CA ARG A 111 -11.52 0.35 -4.87
C ARG A 111 -11.97 1.62 -4.17
N LEU A 112 -12.89 2.35 -4.79
CA LEU A 112 -13.47 3.53 -4.19
C LEU A 112 -14.15 3.20 -2.85
N TRP A 113 -15.01 2.17 -2.82
CA TRP A 113 -15.66 1.70 -1.62
C TRP A 113 -14.67 1.23 -0.53
N ASN A 114 -13.66 0.46 -0.92
CA ASN A 114 -12.62 0.01 0.01
C ASN A 114 -11.85 1.20 0.64
N CYS A 115 -11.58 2.25 -0.14
CA CYS A 115 -10.96 3.46 0.39
C CYS A 115 -11.90 4.21 1.34
N GLN A 116 -13.19 4.31 1.03
CA GLN A 116 -14.18 4.94 1.90
C GLN A 116 -14.30 4.24 3.25
N THR A 117 -14.36 2.91 3.27
CA THR A 117 -14.38 2.13 4.52
C THR A 117 -13.07 2.28 5.31
N ARG A 118 -11.91 2.35 4.63
CA ARG A 118 -10.61 2.62 5.27
C ARG A 118 -10.53 4.04 5.85
N LEU A 119 -11.06 5.03 5.14
CA LEU A 119 -11.15 6.40 5.64
C LEU A 119 -12.04 6.50 6.87
N PHE A 120 -13.16 5.76 6.92
CA PHE A 120 -13.98 5.66 8.11
C PHE A 120 -13.18 5.15 9.30
N VAL A 121 -12.52 3.99 9.17
CA VAL A 121 -11.70 3.41 10.25
C VAL A 121 -10.59 4.37 10.70
N LYS A 122 -9.88 4.99 9.75
CA LYS A 122 -8.82 5.97 10.04
C LYS A 122 -9.37 7.21 10.74
N GLY A 123 -10.51 7.72 10.29
CA GLY A 123 -11.17 8.89 10.89
C GLY A 123 -11.62 8.61 12.33
N VAL A 124 -12.20 7.44 12.58
CA VAL A 124 -12.56 6.99 13.94
C VAL A 124 -11.31 6.93 14.81
N ALA A 125 -10.23 6.30 14.35
CA ALA A 125 -8.99 6.17 15.10
C ALA A 125 -8.42 7.55 15.50
N ILE A 126 -8.37 8.50 14.58
CA ILE A 126 -7.87 9.86 14.83
C ILE A 126 -8.72 10.61 15.85
N ARG A 127 -10.05 10.48 15.78
CA ARG A 127 -10.97 11.28 16.58
C ARG A 127 -11.31 10.68 17.94
N THR A 128 -11.32 9.36 18.03
CA THR A 128 -11.76 8.64 19.24
C THR A 128 -10.65 7.84 19.92
N GLY A 129 -9.51 7.65 19.28
CA GLY A 129 -8.43 6.80 19.76
C GLY A 129 -8.61 5.30 19.48
N LEU A 130 -9.82 4.85 19.10
CA LEU A 130 -10.09 3.43 18.86
C LEU A 130 -9.28 2.90 17.68
N GLY A 131 -8.34 2.00 17.97
CA GLY A 131 -7.46 1.41 16.97
C GLY A 131 -6.36 2.34 16.45
N PHE A 132 -6.07 3.45 17.14
CA PHE A 132 -5.06 4.42 16.70
C PHE A 132 -3.67 3.82 16.56
N ASP A 133 -3.28 2.91 17.44
CA ASP A 133 -1.94 2.30 17.43
C ASP A 133 -1.68 1.41 16.21
N LEU A 134 -2.72 0.93 15.53
CA LEU A 134 -2.57 0.23 14.24
C LEU A 134 -1.97 1.13 13.16
N TRP A 135 -2.37 2.42 13.17
CA TRP A 135 -1.90 3.40 12.19
C TRP A 135 -0.49 3.93 12.47
N LEU A 136 -0.02 3.87 13.71
CA LEU A 136 1.36 4.24 14.04
C LEU A 136 2.39 3.32 13.36
N ASN A 137 2.06 2.04 13.25
CA ASN A 137 2.92 1.07 12.58
C ASN A 137 2.80 1.13 11.05
N ASP A 138 1.62 1.45 10.53
CA ASP A 138 1.37 1.58 9.09
C ASP A 138 2.02 2.84 8.50
N SER A 139 1.97 3.99 9.20
CA SER A 139 2.59 5.24 8.72
C SER A 139 4.10 5.09 8.53
N VAL A 140 4.78 4.37 9.42
CA VAL A 140 6.22 4.08 9.28
C VAL A 140 6.50 3.17 8.08
N LYS A 141 5.56 2.29 7.72
CA LYS A 141 5.68 1.42 6.53
C LYS A 141 5.33 2.18 5.25
N GLU A 142 4.25 2.97 5.25
CA GLU A 142 3.85 3.82 4.12
C GLU A 142 4.91 4.89 3.79
N GLU A 143 5.55 5.50 4.80
CA GLU A 143 6.68 6.39 4.58
C GLU A 143 7.89 5.65 3.99
N ARG A 144 8.22 4.47 4.48
CA ARG A 144 9.29 3.64 3.89
C ARG A 144 8.96 3.19 2.48
N GLU A 145 7.70 2.87 2.18
CA GLU A 145 7.24 2.46 0.85
C GLU A 145 7.13 3.66 -0.12
N SER A 146 6.73 4.86 0.35
CA SER A 146 6.63 6.06 -0.50
C SER A 146 7.98 6.70 -0.83
N PHE A 147 8.98 6.53 0.02
CA PHE A 147 10.36 6.93 -0.28
C PHE A 147 11.09 5.95 -1.22
N ASN A 148 10.48 4.80 -1.53
CA ASN A 148 11.18 3.64 -2.07
C ASN A 148 10.57 3.04 -3.33
N ASP A 149 9.97 3.79 -4.24
CA ASP A 149 9.71 3.23 -5.59
C ASP A 149 11.03 2.86 -6.28
N ASP A 150 12.12 3.61 -6.05
CA ASP A 150 13.48 3.23 -6.48
C ASP A 150 14.09 2.13 -5.59
N ASP A 151 13.85 2.13 -4.27
CA ASP A 151 14.36 1.11 -3.35
C ASP A 151 13.51 -0.17 -3.37
N LEU A 152 12.20 -0.10 -3.62
CA LEU A 152 11.35 -1.29 -3.79
C LEU A 152 11.74 -2.06 -5.05
N SER A 153 12.09 -1.35 -6.11
CA SER A 153 12.69 -1.93 -7.31
C SER A 153 14.04 -2.57 -6.98
N LYS A 154 14.88 -1.91 -6.20
CA LYS A 154 16.18 -2.43 -5.75
C LYS A 154 16.04 -3.60 -4.76
N HIS A 155 15.11 -3.53 -3.81
CA HIS A 155 14.87 -4.60 -2.83
C HIS A 155 14.24 -5.84 -3.46
N ASN A 156 13.30 -5.67 -4.39
CA ASN A 156 12.76 -6.76 -5.19
C ASN A 156 13.81 -7.32 -6.16
N LEU A 157 14.68 -6.47 -6.71
CA LEU A 157 15.83 -6.88 -7.50
C LEU A 157 16.85 -7.64 -6.66
N LEU A 158 17.14 -7.22 -5.43
CA LEU A 158 18.03 -7.95 -4.50
C LEU A 158 17.46 -9.30 -4.10
N LYS A 159 16.17 -9.40 -3.78
CA LYS A 159 15.51 -10.69 -3.49
C LYS A 159 15.42 -11.59 -4.73
N VAL A 160 15.19 -11.01 -5.90
CA VAL A 160 15.26 -11.71 -7.16
C VAL A 160 16.70 -12.15 -7.41
N LYS A 161 17.70 -11.30 -7.16
CA LYS A 161 19.13 -11.61 -7.26
C LYS A 161 19.53 -12.76 -6.34
N GLU A 162 19.16 -12.72 -5.05
CA GLU A 162 19.44 -13.81 -4.09
C GLU A 162 18.82 -15.14 -4.53
N ARG A 163 17.56 -15.11 -5.00
CA ARG A 163 16.83 -16.29 -5.48
C ARG A 163 17.44 -16.87 -6.77
N PHE A 164 17.86 -16.03 -7.70
CA PHE A 164 18.47 -16.45 -8.95
C PHE A 164 19.97 -16.73 -8.83
N GLN A 165 20.66 -16.17 -7.85
CA GLN A 165 22.09 -16.37 -7.66
C GLN A 165 22.43 -17.82 -7.29
N GLU A 166 21.56 -18.46 -6.52
CA GLU A 166 21.67 -19.88 -6.17
C GLU A 166 21.38 -20.77 -7.38
N GLU A 167 20.32 -20.50 -8.12
CA GLU A 167 19.97 -21.20 -9.38
C GLU A 167 21.00 -20.93 -10.47
N TYR A 168 21.46 -19.70 -10.63
CA TYR A 168 22.52 -19.30 -11.57
C TYR A 168 23.85 -20.01 -11.29
N THR A 169 24.24 -20.07 -10.03
CA THR A 169 25.46 -20.80 -9.61
C THR A 169 25.33 -22.28 -9.90
N ASN A 170 24.17 -22.87 -9.70
CA ASN A 170 23.90 -24.27 -10.02
C ASN A 170 23.91 -24.55 -11.52
N ILE A 171 23.36 -23.63 -12.32
CA ILE A 171 23.36 -23.71 -13.80
C ILE A 171 24.77 -23.61 -14.37
N LEU A 172 25.59 -22.68 -13.86
CA LEU A 172 26.99 -22.52 -14.27
C LEU A 172 27.85 -23.74 -13.86
N LYS A 173 27.65 -24.28 -12.66
CA LYS A 173 28.31 -25.50 -12.21
C LYS A 173 27.92 -26.74 -13.01
N ALA A 174 26.69 -26.76 -13.54
CA ALA A 174 26.22 -27.83 -14.41
C ALA A 174 26.74 -27.73 -15.87
N GLY A 175 27.42 -26.63 -16.23
CA GLY A 175 28.00 -26.44 -17.57
C GLY A 175 26.97 -26.32 -18.70
N LEU A 176 25.73 -25.85 -18.38
CA LEU A 176 24.66 -25.72 -19.37
C LEU A 176 24.95 -24.57 -20.34
N SER A 177 24.74 -24.83 -21.64
CA SER A 177 24.78 -23.79 -22.67
C SER A 177 23.58 -22.84 -22.60
N THR A 178 23.74 -21.61 -23.12
CA THR A 178 22.63 -20.62 -23.21
C THR A 178 21.40 -21.20 -23.88
N LYS A 179 21.59 -22.06 -24.88
CA LYS A 179 20.49 -22.74 -25.61
C LYS A 179 19.72 -23.71 -24.70
N GLU A 180 20.40 -24.45 -23.88
CA GLU A 180 19.77 -25.40 -22.92
C GLU A 180 19.04 -24.66 -21.83
N ILE A 181 19.59 -23.55 -21.35
CA ILE A 181 18.94 -22.65 -20.36
C ILE A 181 17.68 -22.05 -20.98
N ALA A 182 17.76 -21.51 -22.19
CA ALA A 182 16.63 -20.95 -22.93
C ALA A 182 15.48 -21.96 -23.09
N SER A 183 15.81 -23.19 -23.47
CA SER A 183 14.84 -24.28 -23.60
C SER A 183 14.16 -24.61 -22.28
N LYS A 184 14.90 -24.68 -21.17
CA LYS A 184 14.36 -24.99 -19.84
C LYS A 184 13.49 -23.88 -19.27
N LEU A 185 13.80 -22.61 -19.58
CA LEU A 185 13.07 -21.44 -19.11
C LEU A 185 11.91 -21.05 -20.04
N HIS A 186 11.68 -21.77 -21.13
CA HIS A 186 10.73 -21.42 -22.20
C HIS A 186 10.94 -19.99 -22.74
N LYS A 187 12.21 -19.61 -22.93
CA LYS A 187 12.65 -18.29 -23.40
C LYS A 187 13.51 -18.42 -24.67
N THR A 188 13.74 -17.32 -25.35
CA THR A 188 14.69 -17.24 -26.44
C THR A 188 16.12 -17.09 -25.91
N GLU A 189 17.12 -17.45 -26.72
CA GLU A 189 18.54 -17.26 -26.34
C GLU A 189 18.88 -15.79 -26.08
N ASP A 190 18.24 -14.86 -26.82
CA ASP A 190 18.48 -13.43 -26.67
C ASP A 190 17.87 -12.88 -25.37
N GLU A 191 16.71 -13.38 -24.93
CA GLU A 191 16.16 -13.04 -23.62
C GLU A 191 17.05 -13.55 -22.48
N VAL A 192 17.60 -14.76 -22.61
CA VAL A 192 18.52 -15.31 -21.62
C VAL A 192 19.83 -14.50 -21.57
N LYS A 193 20.39 -14.12 -22.72
CA LYS A 193 21.57 -13.24 -22.80
C LYS A 193 21.30 -11.87 -22.17
N ALA A 194 20.12 -11.29 -22.43
CA ALA A 194 19.72 -10.01 -21.84
C ALA A 194 19.63 -10.09 -20.29
N ILE A 195 19.06 -11.18 -19.76
CA ILE A 195 19.02 -11.42 -18.30
C ILE A 195 20.43 -11.50 -17.72
N PHE A 196 21.34 -12.24 -18.36
CA PHE A 196 22.73 -12.36 -17.89
C PHE A 196 23.52 -11.04 -17.99
N SER A 197 23.33 -10.27 -19.08
CA SER A 197 23.95 -8.95 -19.22
C SER A 197 23.46 -7.99 -18.13
N TYR A 198 22.21 -8.09 -17.71
CA TYR A 198 21.65 -7.28 -16.64
C TYR A 198 22.26 -7.65 -15.28
N PHE A 199 22.50 -8.93 -15.02
CA PHE A 199 23.19 -9.38 -13.80
C PHE A 199 24.66 -8.91 -13.75
N ASP A 200 25.37 -8.93 -14.87
CA ASP A 200 26.75 -8.42 -14.95
C ASP A 200 26.81 -6.91 -14.66
N ILE A 201 25.83 -6.13 -15.13
CA ILE A 201 25.73 -4.70 -14.84
C ILE A 201 25.46 -4.46 -13.33
N LEU A 202 24.60 -5.26 -12.71
CA LEU A 202 24.31 -5.16 -11.28
C LEU A 202 25.53 -5.50 -10.42
N ASP A 203 26.31 -6.50 -10.79
CA ASP A 203 27.54 -6.88 -10.08
C ASP A 203 28.63 -5.81 -10.20
N SER A 204 28.75 -5.14 -11.35
CA SER A 204 29.66 -4.01 -11.51
C SER A 204 29.22 -2.81 -10.69
N PHE A 205 27.93 -2.52 -10.65
CA PHE A 205 27.36 -1.42 -9.87
C PHE A 205 27.49 -1.62 -8.34
N GLU A 206 27.33 -2.86 -7.84
CA GLU A 206 27.60 -3.17 -6.42
C GLU A 206 29.08 -2.99 -6.06
N LYS A 207 29.99 -3.36 -6.94
CA LYS A 207 31.43 -3.12 -6.72
C LYS A 207 31.76 -1.64 -6.70
N ASP A 208 31.10 -0.82 -7.51
CA ASP A 208 31.30 0.62 -7.52
C ASP A 208 30.74 1.26 -6.24
N LEU A 209 29.58 0.79 -5.74
CA LEU A 209 28.99 1.25 -4.48
C LEU A 209 29.81 0.87 -3.24
N THR A 210 30.43 -0.31 -3.22
CA THR A 210 31.30 -0.74 -2.10
C THR A 210 32.64 -0.02 -2.08
N ASN A 211 33.07 0.61 -3.18
CA ASN A 211 34.30 1.39 -3.28
C ASN A 211 34.13 2.88 -2.94
N ILE A 212 32.89 3.32 -2.62
CA ILE A 212 32.67 4.68 -2.11
C ILE A 212 33.07 4.69 -0.62
N ASP A 213 34.31 5.05 -0.33
CA ASP A 213 34.76 5.35 1.02
C ASP A 213 33.96 6.52 1.59
N ILE A 214 33.08 6.21 2.57
CA ILE A 214 32.44 7.22 3.39
C ILE A 214 33.52 7.72 4.38
N LYS A 215 34.18 8.82 4.01
CA LYS A 215 35.00 9.61 4.93
C LYS A 215 34.16 10.57 5.73
#